data_4fc1b1cd3e5f147ec8c3b59de5ef4a6f
#
_entry.id   4fc1b1cd3e5f147ec8c3b59de5ef4a6f
#
_cell.length_a   1.000
_cell.length_b   1.000
_cell.length_c   1.000
_cell.angle_alpha   90.00
_cell.angle_beta   90.00
_cell.angle_gamma   90.00
#
_symmetry.space_group_name_H-M   'P 1'
#
loop_
_entity.id
_entity.type
_entity.pdbx_description
1 polymer ?
#
loop_
_entity_poly.entity_id
_entity_poly.type
_entity_poly.pdbx_seq_one_letter_code
_entity_poly.pdbx_strand_id
1 'polypeptide(L)'
;MNKKFLIFIVGFLVLVFLLELSAPSKFVWDPTFSHYDKQPFGCAVFDSLMKKSAPAGYEVTRKTLSQLERDGYGKKPHAFLIQSIDFNPSPTDLRALDRLLKAGNKVFIATSSIDPDSLYPDLQLTISGQYGFSPMQVKASIENQEIPYDTLVWCRQSPYQEEKYTLYSAMSGNKGDVDKPAKYDILVKNRQTDDYTDRVDSYWVPRVVRIQRGKGELFFSCEPLLLTNYGILDEQANGLVFRLMSQFRGLPIVRTEAYTPQAEINEETPLRFWLQNEPLRWAIYLTLGGLLLFCMFYARRRQRVIPVVEEPKNRSLEFVKLIGTLYYQKHINHDLLQKKYAYFTETLRRLMMVDVEDTETRKDDVAQIALRAGMPEAEVRMILDRVDRYLKADEYINDAALRKAIDGMDKIINNLLM
;
A
#
# COMPACT_ATOMS: atom_id res chain seq x y z
N MET A 1 -19.41 30.16 -1.07
CA MET A 1 -17.99 30.52 -1.23
C MET A 1 -17.87 31.34 -2.50
N ASN A 2 -17.22 32.49 -2.43
CA ASN A 2 -17.13 33.44 -3.54
C ASN A 2 -16.32 32.82 -4.68
N LYS A 3 -16.83 32.83 -5.94
CA LYS A 3 -16.08 32.28 -7.11
C LYS A 3 -14.66 32.87 -7.22
N LYS A 4 -14.51 34.14 -6.82
CA LYS A 4 -13.21 34.83 -6.78
C LYS A 4 -12.22 34.18 -5.80
N PHE A 5 -12.70 33.73 -4.63
CA PHE A 5 -11.87 33.06 -3.61
C PHE A 5 -11.42 31.66 -4.10
N LEU A 6 -12.28 30.95 -4.80
CA LEU A 6 -11.93 29.65 -5.40
C LEU A 6 -10.84 29.81 -6.48
N ILE A 7 -10.98 30.79 -7.36
CA ILE A 7 -10.00 31.11 -8.42
C ILE A 7 -8.65 31.48 -7.78
N PHE A 8 -8.68 32.26 -6.70
CA PHE A 8 -7.47 32.61 -5.95
C PHE A 8 -6.76 31.38 -5.37
N ILE A 9 -7.50 30.45 -4.74
CA ILE A 9 -6.91 29.22 -4.18
C ILE A 9 -6.32 28.36 -5.29
N VAL A 10 -7.05 28.15 -6.38
CA VAL A 10 -6.55 27.35 -7.50
C VAL A 10 -5.33 28.02 -8.12
N GLY A 11 -5.35 29.34 -8.33
CA GLY A 11 -4.19 30.09 -8.84
C GLY A 11 -2.98 30.02 -7.91
N PHE A 12 -3.19 30.10 -6.59
CA PHE A 12 -2.13 29.96 -5.61
C PHE A 12 -1.53 28.55 -5.61
N LEU A 13 -2.36 27.51 -5.67
CA LEU A 13 -1.89 26.12 -5.76
C LEU A 13 -1.09 25.86 -7.04
N VAL A 14 -1.55 26.39 -8.17
CA VAL A 14 -0.82 26.30 -9.44
C VAL A 14 0.51 27.04 -9.35
N LEU A 15 0.54 28.21 -8.73
CA LEU A 15 1.76 28.99 -8.52
C LEU A 15 2.77 28.23 -7.64
N VAL A 16 2.33 27.68 -6.52
CA VAL A 16 3.17 26.86 -5.62
C VAL A 16 3.70 25.64 -6.38
N PHE A 17 2.86 24.96 -7.14
CA PHE A 17 3.25 23.83 -7.96
C PHE A 17 4.32 24.20 -9.02
N LEU A 18 4.17 25.34 -9.69
CA LEU A 18 5.14 25.83 -10.67
C LEU A 18 6.47 26.24 -10.01
N LEU A 19 6.43 26.82 -8.81
CA LEU A 19 7.62 27.15 -8.04
C LEU A 19 8.36 25.87 -7.60
N GLU A 20 7.66 24.84 -7.18
CA GLU A 20 8.26 23.56 -6.79
C GLU A 20 8.87 22.82 -7.98
N LEU A 21 8.24 22.88 -9.16
CA LEU A 21 8.80 22.36 -10.41
C LEU A 21 10.07 23.10 -10.87
N SER A 22 10.19 24.37 -10.51
CA SER A 22 11.35 25.22 -10.86
C SER A 22 12.47 25.11 -9.84
N ALA A 23 12.21 24.54 -8.66
CA ALA A 23 13.22 24.37 -7.63
C ALA A 23 14.26 23.32 -8.07
N PRO A 24 15.56 23.63 -8.04
CA PRO A 24 16.59 22.65 -8.35
C PRO A 24 16.51 21.49 -7.37
N SER A 25 16.56 20.27 -7.88
CA SER A 25 16.60 19.07 -7.04
C SER A 25 17.82 19.10 -6.14
N LYS A 26 17.63 19.04 -4.83
CA LYS A 26 18.73 18.97 -3.87
C LYS A 26 19.42 17.62 -3.99
N PHE A 27 20.75 17.63 -4.03
CA PHE A 27 21.52 16.41 -3.94
C PHE A 27 21.36 15.78 -2.56
N VAL A 28 21.10 14.48 -2.54
CA VAL A 28 21.10 13.65 -1.34
C VAL A 28 22.40 12.84 -1.39
N TRP A 29 23.23 13.00 -0.34
CA TRP A 29 24.55 12.38 -0.25
C TRP A 29 24.49 11.04 0.53
N ASP A 30 23.34 10.41 0.57
CA ASP A 30 23.18 9.09 1.20
C ASP A 30 23.51 7.98 0.19
N PRO A 31 24.41 7.05 0.52
CA PRO A 31 24.75 5.95 -0.36
C PRO A 31 23.60 4.96 -0.48
N THR A 32 22.91 5.01 -1.60
CA THR A 32 21.79 4.11 -1.89
C THR A 32 22.22 2.89 -2.71
N PHE A 33 23.23 3.04 -3.53
CA PHE A 33 23.69 2.04 -4.53
C PHE A 33 22.56 1.48 -5.40
N SER A 34 21.43 2.16 -5.45
CA SER A 34 20.28 1.71 -6.22
C SER A 34 20.42 2.03 -7.70
N HIS A 35 20.05 1.08 -8.55
CA HIS A 35 20.06 1.24 -10.01
C HIS A 35 19.01 2.24 -10.52
N TYR A 36 18.03 2.61 -9.71
CA TYR A 36 17.05 3.65 -10.03
C TYR A 36 17.49 5.04 -9.58
N ASP A 37 18.44 5.11 -8.66
CA ASP A 37 18.80 6.36 -8.02
C ASP A 37 19.80 7.15 -8.87
N LYS A 38 19.39 8.36 -9.24
CA LYS A 38 20.18 9.33 -9.99
C LYS A 38 21.00 10.27 -9.10
N GLN A 39 20.86 10.16 -7.78
CA GLN A 39 21.66 10.92 -6.82
C GLN A 39 23.14 10.54 -6.92
N PRO A 40 24.05 11.34 -6.39
CA PRO A 40 25.50 11.11 -6.55
C PRO A 40 25.94 9.69 -6.16
N PHE A 41 25.42 9.15 -5.06
CA PHE A 41 25.79 7.83 -4.57
C PHE A 41 24.76 6.74 -4.90
N GLY A 42 23.87 6.99 -5.86
CA GLY A 42 23.13 5.98 -6.60
C GLY A 42 23.96 5.36 -7.73
N CYS A 43 23.41 4.40 -8.44
CA CYS A 43 24.10 3.67 -9.51
C CYS A 43 23.40 3.76 -10.89
N ALA A 44 22.40 4.61 -11.07
CA ALA A 44 21.62 4.67 -12.31
C ALA A 44 22.47 4.94 -13.55
N VAL A 45 23.47 5.85 -13.45
CA VAL A 45 24.38 6.19 -14.54
C VAL A 45 25.39 5.06 -14.78
N PHE A 46 25.98 4.54 -13.69
CA PHE A 46 26.90 3.42 -13.76
C PHE A 46 26.26 2.21 -14.44
N ASP A 47 25.07 1.79 -13.98
CA ASP A 47 24.34 0.64 -14.53
C ASP A 47 23.93 0.84 -15.99
N SER A 48 23.49 2.05 -16.34
CA SER A 48 23.15 2.39 -17.72
C SER A 48 24.38 2.30 -18.65
N LEU A 49 25.53 2.76 -18.16
CA LEU A 49 26.80 2.68 -18.90
C LEU A 49 27.24 1.21 -19.05
N MET A 50 27.23 0.45 -17.96
CA MET A 50 27.60 -0.97 -17.97
C MET A 50 26.69 -1.78 -18.89
N LYS A 51 25.39 -1.54 -18.90
CA LYS A 51 24.43 -2.19 -19.80
C LYS A 51 24.77 -1.96 -21.29
N LYS A 52 25.32 -0.79 -21.62
CA LYS A 52 25.72 -0.45 -22.99
C LYS A 52 27.12 -0.95 -23.34
N SER A 53 28.00 -1.06 -22.35
CA SER A 53 29.44 -1.31 -22.56
C SER A 53 29.85 -2.77 -22.35
N ALA A 54 29.07 -3.58 -21.62
CA ALA A 54 29.39 -4.98 -21.35
C ALA A 54 29.00 -5.88 -22.54
N PRO A 55 29.96 -6.40 -23.29
CA PRO A 55 29.66 -7.13 -24.53
C PRO A 55 28.99 -8.49 -24.29
N ALA A 56 29.21 -9.10 -23.13
CA ALA A 56 28.63 -10.39 -22.74
C ALA A 56 27.31 -10.27 -21.97
N GLY A 57 26.84 -9.03 -21.72
CA GLY A 57 25.62 -8.72 -21.01
C GLY A 57 25.85 -8.20 -19.60
N TYR A 58 24.87 -7.42 -19.14
CA TYR A 58 24.83 -6.82 -17.80
C TYR A 58 23.41 -6.87 -17.25
N GLU A 59 23.29 -7.38 -16.02
CA GLU A 59 22.01 -7.53 -15.32
C GLU A 59 22.13 -7.01 -13.88
N VAL A 60 21.05 -6.38 -13.40
CA VAL A 60 20.90 -5.98 -11.99
C VAL A 60 19.80 -6.83 -11.37
N THR A 61 20.08 -7.38 -10.20
CA THR A 61 19.15 -8.25 -9.47
C THR A 61 19.15 -7.94 -7.97
N ARG A 62 18.16 -8.44 -7.24
CA ARG A 62 18.09 -8.37 -5.78
C ARG A 62 18.28 -9.73 -5.12
N LYS A 63 18.74 -10.72 -5.88
CA LYS A 63 18.96 -12.06 -5.37
C LYS A 63 20.30 -12.15 -4.64
N THR A 64 20.33 -12.84 -3.51
CA THR A 64 21.57 -13.11 -2.78
C THR A 64 22.45 -14.10 -3.55
N LEU A 65 23.72 -14.23 -3.18
CA LEU A 65 24.66 -15.17 -3.82
C LEU A 65 24.14 -16.62 -3.77
N SER A 66 23.52 -17.00 -2.67
CA SER A 66 22.93 -18.34 -2.53
C SER A 66 21.73 -18.56 -3.44
N GLN A 67 20.93 -17.52 -3.66
CA GLN A 67 19.80 -17.57 -4.61
C GLN A 67 20.30 -17.62 -6.04
N LEU A 68 21.30 -16.80 -6.41
CA LEU A 68 21.92 -16.81 -7.72
C LEU A 68 22.56 -18.16 -8.06
N GLU A 69 23.28 -18.76 -7.10
CA GLU A 69 23.83 -20.09 -7.27
C GLU A 69 22.72 -21.14 -7.54
N ARG A 70 21.64 -21.12 -6.75
CA ARG A 70 20.49 -22.02 -6.88
C ARG A 70 19.82 -21.87 -8.25
N ASP A 71 19.70 -20.65 -8.76
CA ASP A 71 19.13 -20.35 -10.07
C ASP A 71 20.07 -20.78 -11.23
N GLY A 72 21.27 -21.26 -10.90
CA GLY A 72 22.20 -21.83 -11.87
C GLY A 72 23.12 -20.84 -12.56
N TYR A 73 23.21 -19.60 -12.07
CA TYR A 73 24.16 -18.61 -12.61
C TYR A 73 25.62 -19.06 -12.51
N GLY A 74 25.94 -19.88 -11.53
CA GLY A 74 27.33 -20.42 -11.36
C GLY A 74 27.71 -21.54 -12.33
N LYS A 75 26.81 -22.06 -13.18
CA LYS A 75 27.11 -23.18 -14.12
C LYS A 75 27.99 -22.77 -15.29
N LYS A 76 27.96 -21.51 -15.66
CA LYS A 76 28.86 -20.89 -16.64
C LYS A 76 29.59 -19.75 -15.94
N PRO A 77 30.85 -19.42 -16.36
CA PRO A 77 31.58 -18.31 -15.77
C PRO A 77 30.79 -16.96 -15.89
N HIS A 78 30.53 -16.33 -14.77
CA HIS A 78 29.93 -15.01 -14.63
C HIS A 78 30.83 -14.11 -13.80
N ALA A 79 30.62 -12.84 -13.88
CA ALA A 79 31.16 -11.87 -12.95
C ALA A 79 30.02 -11.34 -12.06
N PHE A 80 30.17 -11.44 -10.75
CA PHE A 80 29.22 -10.93 -9.78
C PHE A 80 29.75 -9.65 -9.17
N LEU A 81 28.93 -8.57 -9.18
CA LEU A 81 29.26 -7.30 -8.55
C LEU A 81 28.41 -7.11 -7.31
N ILE A 82 29.04 -6.86 -6.19
CA ILE A 82 28.42 -6.57 -4.90
C ILE A 82 28.95 -5.23 -4.41
N GLN A 83 28.04 -4.37 -3.99
CA GLN A 83 28.35 -3.03 -3.51
C GLN A 83 27.50 -2.72 -2.29
N SER A 84 28.17 -2.39 -1.18
CA SER A 84 27.51 -2.10 0.10
C SER A 84 28.36 -1.17 0.96
N ILE A 85 27.79 -0.57 1.98
CA ILE A 85 28.55 0.07 3.06
C ILE A 85 29.09 -1.00 3.98
N ASP A 86 28.20 -1.84 4.50
CA ASP A 86 28.55 -2.97 5.34
C ASP A 86 28.19 -4.27 4.63
N PHE A 87 29.17 -5.11 4.36
CA PHE A 87 28.94 -6.40 3.74
C PHE A 87 28.82 -7.47 4.82
N ASN A 88 27.59 -7.84 5.14
CA ASN A 88 27.29 -8.86 6.14
C ASN A 88 26.48 -10.03 5.52
N PRO A 89 27.15 -10.92 4.79
CA PRO A 89 26.50 -12.04 4.13
C PRO A 89 26.10 -13.13 5.13
N SER A 90 25.02 -13.83 4.86
CA SER A 90 24.65 -15.01 5.65
C SER A 90 25.67 -16.15 5.50
N PRO A 91 25.75 -17.09 6.46
CA PRO A 91 26.63 -18.27 6.32
C PRO A 91 26.32 -19.12 5.08
N THR A 92 25.08 -19.05 4.57
CA THR A 92 24.68 -19.70 3.32
C THR A 92 25.25 -18.98 2.11
N ASP A 93 25.31 -17.65 2.13
CA ASP A 93 25.87 -16.84 1.06
C ASP A 93 27.38 -16.97 0.99
N LEU A 94 28.06 -17.08 2.13
CA LEU A 94 29.51 -17.35 2.19
C LEU A 94 29.85 -18.69 1.57
N ARG A 95 29.07 -19.73 1.87
CA ARG A 95 29.27 -21.05 1.24
C ARG A 95 28.99 -21.01 -0.27
N ALA A 96 28.00 -20.24 -0.70
CA ALA A 96 27.70 -20.01 -2.11
C ALA A 96 28.85 -19.26 -2.80
N LEU A 97 29.39 -18.23 -2.17
CA LEU A 97 30.55 -17.48 -2.65
C LEU A 97 31.76 -18.43 -2.91
N ASP A 98 32.09 -19.28 -1.96
CA ASP A 98 33.20 -20.23 -2.11
C ASP A 98 32.95 -21.23 -3.26
N ARG A 99 31.74 -21.75 -3.40
CA ARG A 99 31.38 -22.63 -4.51
C ARG A 99 31.41 -21.92 -5.87
N LEU A 100 30.89 -20.70 -5.96
CA LEU A 100 30.96 -19.90 -7.17
C LEU A 100 32.38 -19.61 -7.61
N LEU A 101 33.28 -19.24 -6.68
CA LEU A 101 34.69 -19.03 -6.96
C LEU A 101 35.38 -20.33 -7.41
N LYS A 102 35.14 -21.45 -6.71
CA LYS A 102 35.71 -22.75 -7.11
C LYS A 102 35.22 -23.18 -8.50
N ALA A 103 34.01 -22.79 -8.91
CA ALA A 103 33.47 -23.08 -10.24
C ALA A 103 34.06 -22.20 -11.37
N GLY A 104 34.89 -21.20 -11.04
CA GLY A 104 35.54 -20.34 -12.03
C GLY A 104 34.83 -18.99 -12.29
N ASN A 105 33.96 -18.60 -11.43
CA ASN A 105 33.36 -17.27 -11.50
C ASN A 105 34.26 -16.19 -10.91
N LYS A 106 34.06 -14.95 -11.31
CA LYS A 106 34.67 -13.77 -10.71
C LYS A 106 33.69 -13.04 -9.83
N VAL A 107 34.13 -12.66 -8.64
CA VAL A 107 33.29 -11.90 -7.71
C VAL A 107 34.01 -10.63 -7.31
N PHE A 108 33.36 -9.49 -7.46
CA PHE A 108 33.86 -8.20 -7.03
C PHE A 108 32.99 -7.69 -5.87
N ILE A 109 33.62 -7.49 -4.73
CA ILE A 109 32.98 -6.96 -3.52
C ILE A 109 33.61 -5.59 -3.23
N ALA A 110 32.79 -4.55 -3.31
CA ALA A 110 33.15 -3.20 -2.91
C ALA A 110 32.37 -2.83 -1.64
N THR A 111 33.07 -2.66 -0.53
CA THR A 111 32.46 -2.35 0.76
C THR A 111 33.36 -1.50 1.63
N SER A 112 32.77 -0.67 2.47
CA SER A 112 33.51 0.14 3.45
C SER A 112 33.78 -0.61 4.74
N SER A 113 32.99 -1.61 5.04
CA SER A 113 33.13 -2.42 6.26
C SER A 113 32.82 -3.88 5.97
N ILE A 114 33.58 -4.75 6.59
CA ILE A 114 33.33 -6.16 6.58
C ILE A 114 33.77 -6.73 7.94
N ASP A 115 32.98 -7.67 8.45
CA ASP A 115 33.39 -8.44 9.62
C ASP A 115 34.62 -9.33 9.27
N PRO A 116 35.75 -9.12 9.93
CA PRO A 116 36.98 -9.85 9.63
C PRO A 116 36.83 -11.37 9.73
N ASP A 117 35.97 -11.83 10.62
CA ASP A 117 35.77 -13.27 10.89
C ASP A 117 34.81 -13.92 9.88
N SER A 118 34.12 -13.11 9.06
CA SER A 118 33.03 -13.61 8.21
C SER A 118 33.49 -14.11 6.84
N LEU A 119 34.51 -13.52 6.21
CA LEU A 119 34.80 -13.84 4.81
C LEU A 119 35.79 -15.01 4.63
N TYR A 120 36.99 -14.83 5.04
CA TYR A 120 38.05 -15.82 4.93
C TYR A 120 39.10 -15.61 6.04
N PRO A 121 38.99 -16.27 7.19
CA PRO A 121 39.92 -16.10 8.31
C PRO A 121 41.37 -16.40 7.93
N ASP A 122 41.56 -17.26 6.91
CA ASP A 122 42.89 -17.66 6.40
C ASP A 122 43.58 -16.56 5.55
N LEU A 123 42.82 -15.52 5.13
CA LEU A 123 43.41 -14.45 4.33
C LEU A 123 43.87 -13.25 5.18
N GLN A 124 43.47 -13.19 6.43
CA GLN A 124 43.77 -12.08 7.35
C GLN A 124 43.52 -10.69 6.72
N LEU A 125 42.46 -10.59 5.88
CA LEU A 125 42.00 -9.36 5.30
C LEU A 125 41.12 -8.67 6.34
N THR A 126 41.71 -7.72 7.03
CA THR A 126 40.92 -6.83 7.94
C THR A 126 40.70 -5.53 7.24
N ILE A 127 39.44 -5.20 7.00
CA ILE A 127 39.05 -3.86 6.59
C ILE A 127 38.42 -3.20 7.80
N SER A 128 39.21 -2.44 8.49
CA SER A 128 38.72 -1.63 9.60
C SER A 128 38.22 -0.31 9.03
N GLY A 129 36.90 -0.15 9.09
CA GLY A 129 36.26 1.11 8.83
C GLY A 129 36.64 2.16 9.85
N GLN A 130 37.39 3.17 9.45
CA GLN A 130 37.24 4.42 10.17
C GLN A 130 35.85 4.94 9.90
N TYR A 131 35.05 5.02 10.94
CA TYR A 131 33.71 5.61 10.99
C TYR A 131 33.76 7.07 10.53
N GLY A 132 33.73 7.31 9.25
CA GLY A 132 33.95 8.65 8.75
C GLY A 132 33.12 9.04 7.55
N PHE A 133 32.32 8.11 7.01
CA PHE A 133 31.41 8.50 5.97
C PHE A 133 30.14 9.10 6.59
N SER A 134 30.19 10.42 6.81
CA SER A 134 28.98 11.19 7.12
C SER A 134 28.56 11.93 5.87
N PRO A 135 27.36 11.70 5.34
CA PRO A 135 26.80 12.50 4.22
C PRO A 135 26.89 13.99 4.51
N MET A 136 26.78 14.37 5.77
CA MET A 136 26.91 15.75 6.21
C MET A 136 28.34 16.29 6.07
N GLN A 137 29.35 15.48 6.32
CA GLN A 137 30.76 15.87 6.15
C GLN A 137 31.11 16.02 4.65
N VAL A 138 30.65 15.08 3.81
CA VAL A 138 30.81 15.19 2.35
C VAL A 138 30.20 16.49 1.84
N LYS A 139 28.98 16.76 2.25
CA LYS A 139 28.30 18.00 1.87
C LYS A 139 29.06 19.23 2.33
N ALA A 140 29.48 19.28 3.60
CA ALA A 140 30.22 20.39 4.17
C ALA A 140 31.57 20.62 3.45
N SER A 141 32.28 19.53 3.14
CA SER A 141 33.54 19.62 2.40
C SER A 141 33.37 20.16 0.98
N ILE A 142 32.31 19.75 0.29
CA ILE A 142 31.99 20.27 -1.05
C ILE A 142 31.58 21.74 -0.98
N GLU A 143 30.73 22.12 -0.03
CA GLU A 143 30.27 23.50 0.15
C GLU A 143 31.42 24.47 0.53
N ASN A 144 32.38 24.00 1.34
CA ASN A 144 33.52 24.79 1.79
C ASN A 144 34.70 24.77 0.81
N GLN A 145 34.63 24.01 -0.29
CA GLN A 145 35.74 23.79 -1.25
C GLN A 145 37.01 23.23 -0.62
N GLU A 146 36.93 22.71 0.61
CA GLU A 146 38.02 22.02 1.29
C GLU A 146 37.91 20.53 0.95
N ILE A 147 38.32 20.18 -0.27
CA ILE A 147 38.20 18.83 -0.77
C ILE A 147 39.54 18.10 -0.58
N PRO A 148 39.69 17.25 0.44
CA PRO A 148 40.89 16.44 0.54
C PRO A 148 40.85 15.34 -0.53
N TYR A 149 41.79 15.35 -1.45
CA TYR A 149 41.93 14.30 -2.46
C TYR A 149 42.93 13.26 -2.01
N ASP A 150 42.55 12.01 -2.23
CA ASP A 150 43.43 10.87 -2.10
C ASP A 150 43.97 10.45 -3.48
N THR A 151 45.22 9.96 -3.52
CA THR A 151 45.82 9.48 -4.76
C THR A 151 45.85 7.94 -4.74
N LEU A 152 45.05 7.36 -5.60
CA LEU A 152 45.05 5.90 -5.84
C LEU A 152 45.99 5.57 -6.98
N VAL A 153 46.83 4.59 -6.77
CA VAL A 153 47.82 4.16 -7.76
C VAL A 153 47.45 2.76 -8.26
N TRP A 154 47.17 2.66 -9.55
CA TRP A 154 47.04 1.37 -10.21
C TRP A 154 48.37 0.69 -10.30
N CYS A 155 48.51 -0.49 -9.75
CA CYS A 155 49.72 -1.27 -9.82
C CYS A 155 49.88 -1.86 -11.24
N ARG A 156 51.11 -1.87 -11.76
CA ARG A 156 51.41 -2.37 -13.10
C ARG A 156 50.96 -3.83 -13.25
N GLN A 157 49.89 -4.02 -14.05
CA GLN A 157 49.42 -5.34 -14.49
C GLN A 157 49.09 -5.29 -15.99
N SER A 158 49.72 -6.19 -16.77
CA SER A 158 49.42 -6.26 -18.21
C SER A 158 47.90 -6.42 -18.43
N PRO A 159 47.31 -5.68 -19.38
CA PRO A 159 47.91 -4.80 -20.37
C PRO A 159 48.16 -3.36 -19.91
N TYR A 160 47.76 -3.02 -18.68
CA TYR A 160 47.80 -1.65 -18.19
C TYR A 160 49.14 -1.31 -17.52
N GLN A 161 49.59 -0.06 -17.70
CA GLN A 161 50.74 0.45 -16.99
C GLN A 161 50.30 1.08 -15.64
N GLU A 162 51.30 1.36 -14.78
CA GLU A 162 51.06 2.11 -13.54
C GLU A 162 50.47 3.51 -13.88
N GLU A 163 49.38 3.88 -13.21
CA GLU A 163 48.74 5.17 -13.41
C GLU A 163 48.15 5.65 -12.08
N LYS A 164 48.13 6.97 -11.90
CA LYS A 164 47.64 7.60 -10.70
C LYS A 164 46.23 8.16 -10.99
N TYR A 165 45.34 7.95 -10.06
CA TYR A 165 43.98 8.46 -10.05
C TYR A 165 43.78 9.28 -8.80
N THR A 166 43.10 10.39 -8.92
CA THR A 166 42.76 11.19 -7.76
C THR A 166 41.32 10.94 -7.39
N LEU A 167 41.06 10.60 -6.15
CA LEU A 167 39.76 10.36 -5.62
C LEU A 167 39.51 11.31 -4.46
N TYR A 168 38.29 11.76 -4.34
CA TYR A 168 37.87 12.53 -3.20
C TYR A 168 37.98 11.73 -1.91
N SER A 169 38.73 12.19 -0.92
CA SER A 169 39.13 11.36 0.24
C SER A 169 37.97 11.04 1.19
N ALA A 170 36.93 11.85 1.24
CA ALA A 170 35.72 11.51 1.99
C ALA A 170 34.96 10.35 1.36
N MET A 171 35.26 10.01 0.10
CA MET A 171 34.74 8.87 -0.62
C MET A 171 35.70 7.69 -0.58
N SER A 172 36.97 7.89 -0.26
CA SER A 172 37.89 6.81 -0.04
C SER A 172 37.46 6.12 1.23
N GLY A 173 36.84 4.97 1.06
CA GLY A 173 36.49 4.10 2.17
C GLY A 173 37.71 3.71 2.94
N ASN A 174 37.50 2.93 3.92
CA ASN A 174 38.39 2.48 4.96
C ASN A 174 39.78 2.02 4.53
N LYS A 175 40.72 2.28 5.38
CA LYS A 175 42.08 1.75 5.35
C LYS A 175 42.01 0.24 5.46
N GLY A 176 42.30 -0.47 4.38
CA GLY A 176 42.59 -1.89 4.49
C GLY A 176 43.92 -2.05 5.16
N ASP A 177 43.98 -2.52 6.38
CA ASP A 177 45.22 -2.92 7.02
C ASP A 177 45.50 -4.37 6.62
N VAL A 178 46.58 -4.56 5.92
CA VAL A 178 46.99 -5.87 5.48
C VAL A 178 48.30 -6.21 6.17
N ASP A 179 48.19 -6.78 7.33
CA ASP A 179 49.31 -7.03 8.22
C ASP A 179 50.31 -8.11 7.73
N LYS A 180 50.01 -8.84 6.65
CA LYS A 180 50.97 -9.87 6.15
C LYS A 180 50.87 -10.04 4.63
N PRO A 181 52.02 -10.14 3.98
CA PRO A 181 52.07 -10.35 2.55
C PRO A 181 51.67 -11.78 2.25
N ALA A 182 50.81 -12.04 1.31
CA ALA A 182 51.15 -13.15 0.55
C ALA A 182 50.16 -13.97 -0.23
N LYS A 183 48.88 -13.83 -0.09
CA LYS A 183 47.96 -14.68 -0.88
C LYS A 183 47.06 -13.87 -1.83
N TYR A 184 47.44 -12.62 -2.12
CA TYR A 184 46.64 -11.77 -3.00
C TYR A 184 47.55 -10.80 -3.79
N ASP A 185 47.06 -10.41 -4.95
CA ASP A 185 47.68 -9.41 -5.80
C ASP A 185 47.07 -8.04 -5.49
N ILE A 186 47.91 -7.03 -5.28
CA ILE A 186 47.46 -5.65 -5.09
C ILE A 186 47.23 -5.02 -6.47
N LEU A 187 45.98 -4.63 -6.76
CA LEU A 187 45.63 -3.94 -8.00
C LEU A 187 45.72 -2.43 -7.84
N VAL A 188 45.27 -1.92 -6.70
CA VAL A 188 45.24 -0.49 -6.37
C VAL A 188 45.79 -0.30 -4.97
N LYS A 189 46.65 0.68 -4.81
CA LYS A 189 47.24 1.06 -3.53
C LYS A 189 47.14 2.56 -3.33
N ASN A 190 47.14 2.99 -2.07
CA ASN A 190 47.24 4.38 -1.67
C ASN A 190 48.41 4.59 -0.74
N ARG A 191 48.97 5.80 -0.73
CA ARG A 191 50.04 6.19 0.19
C ARG A 191 49.42 6.96 1.35
N GLN A 192 49.60 6.49 2.55
CA GLN A 192 49.16 7.14 3.78
C GLN A 192 50.33 7.67 4.56
N THR A 193 50.13 8.83 5.19
CA THR A 193 51.08 9.40 6.16
C THR A 193 50.46 9.23 7.56
N ASP A 194 51.29 8.79 8.46
CA ASP A 194 50.93 8.66 9.88
C ASP A 194 51.39 9.92 10.61
N ASP A 195 50.44 10.77 11.00
CA ASP A 195 50.72 12.06 11.67
C ASP A 195 50.80 11.90 13.20
N TYR A 196 50.69 10.65 13.73
CA TYR A 196 50.62 10.39 15.17
C TYR A 196 52.02 10.30 15.82
N THR A 197 53.06 10.25 15.06
CA THR A 197 54.43 10.21 15.57
C THR A 197 55.25 11.37 14.99
N ASP A 198 56.16 11.95 15.77
CA ASP A 198 57.07 13.01 15.32
C ASP A 198 57.93 12.64 14.06
N ARG A 199 57.72 11.48 13.50
CA ARG A 199 58.22 11.01 12.23
C ARG A 199 57.09 10.82 11.22
N VAL A 200 57.17 11.56 10.11
CA VAL A 200 56.27 11.37 8.99
C VAL A 200 56.63 10.09 8.24
N ASP A 201 56.21 8.95 8.76
CA ASP A 201 56.39 7.68 8.05
C ASP A 201 55.21 7.50 7.08
N SER A 202 55.49 7.35 5.80
CA SER A 202 54.48 7.06 4.81
C SER A 202 54.55 5.62 4.36
N TYR A 203 53.41 4.93 4.39
CA TYR A 203 53.31 3.54 4.00
C TYR A 203 52.24 3.31 2.93
N TRP A 204 52.35 2.21 2.20
CA TRP A 204 51.40 1.85 1.17
C TRP A 204 50.27 0.99 1.74
N VAL A 205 49.05 1.35 1.45
CA VAL A 205 47.85 0.63 1.85
C VAL A 205 47.12 0.10 0.61
N PRO A 206 46.83 -1.18 0.52
CA PRO A 206 46.07 -1.75 -0.57
C PRO A 206 44.60 -1.29 -0.49
N ARG A 207 44.09 -0.87 -1.63
CA ARG A 207 42.68 -0.40 -1.78
C ARG A 207 41.83 -1.37 -2.58
N VAL A 208 42.41 -2.02 -3.57
CA VAL A 208 41.81 -3.11 -4.32
C VAL A 208 42.78 -4.27 -4.42
N VAL A 209 42.34 -5.43 -4.02
CA VAL A 209 43.11 -6.67 -4.07
C VAL A 209 42.38 -7.70 -4.92
N ARG A 210 43.17 -8.61 -5.53
CA ARG A 210 42.70 -9.78 -6.24
C ARG A 210 43.18 -11.04 -5.54
N ILE A 211 42.31 -11.96 -5.27
CA ILE A 211 42.56 -13.21 -4.56
C ILE A 211 42.16 -14.35 -5.48
N GLN A 212 43.10 -15.24 -5.78
CA GLN A 212 42.79 -16.46 -6.53
C GLN A 212 42.13 -17.49 -5.59
N ARG A 213 40.95 -17.97 -5.93
CA ARG A 213 40.27 -19.02 -5.15
C ARG A 213 39.70 -20.10 -6.07
N GLY A 214 40.33 -21.26 -6.04
CA GLY A 214 40.02 -22.34 -6.97
C GLY A 214 40.32 -21.93 -8.43
N LYS A 215 39.30 -21.99 -9.29
CA LYS A 215 39.40 -21.56 -10.69
C LYS A 215 38.92 -20.11 -10.89
N GLY A 216 38.34 -19.48 -9.87
CA GLY A 216 37.79 -18.13 -9.91
C GLY A 216 38.65 -17.12 -9.19
N GLU A 217 38.23 -15.88 -9.26
CA GLU A 217 38.93 -14.74 -8.69
C GLU A 217 37.96 -13.91 -7.85
N LEU A 218 38.39 -13.59 -6.63
CA LEU A 218 37.72 -12.65 -5.75
C LEU A 218 38.46 -11.30 -5.82
N PHE A 219 37.73 -10.26 -6.21
CA PHE A 219 38.22 -8.88 -6.14
C PHE A 219 37.59 -8.23 -4.94
N PHE A 220 38.39 -7.60 -4.13
CA PHE A 220 37.93 -6.92 -2.95
C PHE A 220 38.38 -5.47 -2.97
N SER A 221 37.42 -4.54 -2.82
CA SER A 221 37.66 -3.09 -2.86
C SER A 221 37.12 -2.41 -1.61
N CYS A 222 37.92 -1.53 -1.02
CA CYS A 222 37.49 -0.65 0.08
C CYS A 222 36.76 0.60 -0.41
N GLU A 223 36.54 0.74 -1.71
CA GLU A 223 36.03 1.97 -2.33
C GLU A 223 34.65 1.73 -2.98
N PRO A 224 33.58 1.51 -2.19
CA PRO A 224 32.26 1.21 -2.76
C PRO A 224 31.68 2.42 -3.54
N LEU A 225 32.05 3.63 -3.17
CA LEU A 225 31.55 4.85 -3.82
C LEU A 225 32.13 5.09 -5.22
N LEU A 226 33.24 4.42 -5.54
CA LEU A 226 33.86 4.51 -6.86
C LEU A 226 32.91 4.01 -7.98
N LEU A 227 32.07 3.02 -7.69
CA LEU A 227 31.11 2.45 -8.65
C LEU A 227 29.74 3.15 -8.64
N THR A 228 29.67 4.37 -8.12
CA THR A 228 28.43 5.17 -8.10
C THR A 228 28.36 6.15 -9.27
N ASN A 229 27.24 6.86 -9.38
CA ASN A 229 27.10 7.94 -10.37
C ASN A 229 28.20 8.99 -10.22
N TYR A 230 28.59 9.31 -8.98
CA TYR A 230 29.65 10.28 -8.72
C TYR A 230 30.99 9.73 -9.21
N GLY A 231 31.41 8.54 -8.80
CA GLY A 231 32.72 7.99 -9.17
C GLY A 231 32.89 7.78 -10.68
N ILE A 232 31.83 7.41 -11.39
CA ILE A 232 31.89 7.21 -12.85
C ILE A 232 31.87 8.52 -13.63
N LEU A 233 31.29 9.58 -13.07
CA LEU A 233 31.24 10.92 -13.69
C LEU A 233 32.44 11.80 -13.33
N ASP A 234 33.20 11.44 -12.30
CA ASP A 234 34.42 12.12 -11.91
C ASP A 234 35.53 11.86 -12.97
N GLU A 235 35.96 12.91 -13.65
CA GLU A 235 36.98 12.83 -14.70
C GLU A 235 38.31 12.22 -14.20
N GLN A 236 38.62 12.39 -12.92
CA GLN A 236 39.87 11.91 -12.32
C GLN A 236 39.79 10.45 -11.84
N ALA A 237 38.60 9.96 -11.54
CA ALA A 237 38.37 8.61 -11.00
C ALA A 237 37.79 7.61 -12.02
N ASN A 238 37.10 8.09 -13.06
CA ASN A 238 36.38 7.21 -14.01
C ASN A 238 37.32 6.21 -14.72
N GLY A 239 38.55 6.61 -15.04
CA GLY A 239 39.54 5.71 -15.63
C GLY A 239 39.85 4.49 -14.78
N LEU A 240 39.87 4.67 -13.46
CA LEU A 240 40.04 3.54 -12.51
C LEU A 240 38.85 2.59 -12.57
N VAL A 241 37.63 3.11 -12.63
CA VAL A 241 36.41 2.31 -12.77
C VAL A 241 36.46 1.47 -14.03
N PHE A 242 36.83 2.06 -15.16
CA PHE A 242 36.97 1.31 -16.42
C PHE A 242 38.03 0.21 -16.35
N ARG A 243 39.14 0.45 -15.69
CA ARG A 243 40.17 -0.57 -15.50
C ARG A 243 39.71 -1.71 -14.61
N LEU A 244 39.00 -1.41 -13.53
CA LEU A 244 38.42 -2.44 -12.67
C LEU A 244 37.39 -3.27 -13.44
N MET A 245 36.50 -2.64 -14.18
CA MET A 245 35.49 -3.37 -14.97
C MET A 245 36.10 -4.16 -16.13
N SER A 246 37.24 -3.75 -16.68
CA SER A 246 37.97 -4.50 -17.72
C SER A 246 38.45 -5.89 -17.25
N GLN A 247 38.60 -6.11 -15.93
CA GLN A 247 38.96 -7.41 -15.34
C GLN A 247 37.87 -8.46 -15.58
N PHE A 248 36.65 -8.02 -15.89
CA PHE A 248 35.49 -8.88 -16.15
C PHE A 248 35.11 -8.97 -17.64
N ARG A 249 35.99 -8.46 -18.51
CA ARG A 249 35.74 -8.47 -19.96
C ARG A 249 35.49 -9.90 -20.46
N GLY A 250 34.43 -10.05 -21.26
CA GLY A 250 34.01 -11.32 -21.84
C GLY A 250 33.15 -12.20 -20.96
N LEU A 251 32.87 -11.77 -19.73
CA LEU A 251 31.94 -12.46 -18.85
C LEU A 251 30.61 -11.71 -18.75
N PRO A 252 29.46 -12.42 -18.68
CA PRO A 252 28.21 -11.81 -18.29
C PRO A 252 28.36 -11.27 -16.86
N ILE A 253 27.92 -10.02 -16.64
CA ILE A 253 28.06 -9.34 -15.36
C ILE A 253 26.69 -9.29 -14.69
N VAL A 254 26.60 -9.77 -13.45
CA VAL A 254 25.40 -9.72 -12.61
C VAL A 254 25.71 -8.88 -11.38
N ARG A 255 25.11 -7.69 -11.29
CA ARG A 255 25.20 -6.87 -10.09
C ARG A 255 24.02 -7.18 -9.17
N THR A 256 24.32 -7.48 -7.92
CA THR A 256 23.29 -7.71 -6.93
C THR A 256 23.18 -6.58 -5.93
N GLU A 257 21.96 -6.16 -5.68
CA GLU A 257 21.58 -5.17 -4.65
C GLU A 257 21.09 -5.85 -3.35
N ALA A 258 21.21 -7.16 -3.22
CA ALA A 258 20.72 -7.89 -2.04
C ALA A 258 21.44 -7.48 -0.74
N TYR A 259 22.65 -6.93 -0.86
CA TYR A 259 23.49 -6.56 0.29
C TYR A 259 23.56 -5.06 0.53
N THR A 260 22.74 -4.28 -0.18
CA THR A 260 22.66 -2.84 0.04
C THR A 260 21.69 -2.51 1.18
N PRO A 261 21.95 -1.48 2.00
CA PRO A 261 21.09 -1.13 3.14
C PRO A 261 19.65 -0.88 2.75
N GLN A 262 19.40 -0.47 1.52
CA GLN A 262 18.05 -0.21 1.01
C GLN A 262 17.35 -1.43 0.42
N ALA A 263 18.06 -2.53 0.18
CA ALA A 263 17.41 -3.76 -0.26
C ALA A 263 16.42 -4.26 0.80
N GLU A 264 16.77 -4.13 2.08
CA GLU A 264 15.87 -4.47 3.19
C GLU A 264 14.68 -3.52 3.31
N ILE A 265 14.87 -2.26 2.94
CA ILE A 265 13.83 -1.22 3.08
C ILE A 265 12.82 -1.26 1.92
N ASN A 266 13.23 -1.74 0.75
CA ASN A 266 12.39 -1.73 -0.46
C ASN A 266 11.43 -2.93 -0.56
N GLU A 267 11.61 -3.97 0.26
CA GLU A 267 10.70 -5.12 0.24
C GLU A 267 9.41 -4.89 1.05
N GLU A 268 9.35 -3.86 1.90
CA GLU A 268 8.31 -3.81 2.93
C GLU A 268 6.98 -3.17 2.51
N THR A 269 6.90 -2.30 1.52
CA THR A 269 5.58 -1.80 1.10
C THR A 269 5.51 -1.36 -0.36
N PRO A 270 4.51 -1.81 -1.13
CA PRO A 270 4.24 -1.33 -2.50
C PRO A 270 4.11 0.19 -2.57
N LEU A 271 3.58 0.82 -1.51
CA LEU A 271 3.40 2.26 -1.44
C LEU A 271 4.73 3.02 -1.48
N ARG A 272 5.77 2.49 -0.84
CA ARG A 272 7.10 3.13 -0.82
C ARG A 272 7.75 3.12 -2.20
N PHE A 273 7.62 2.01 -2.94
CA PHE A 273 8.04 1.93 -4.34
C PHE A 273 7.36 3.01 -5.21
N TRP A 274 6.05 3.22 -5.00
CA TRP A 274 5.29 4.22 -5.73
C TRP A 274 5.70 5.65 -5.37
N LEU A 275 6.07 5.90 -4.11
CA LEU A 275 6.53 7.22 -3.66
C LEU A 275 7.98 7.54 -4.03
N GLN A 276 8.83 6.54 -4.23
CA GLN A 276 10.22 6.74 -4.65
C GLN A 276 10.35 7.02 -6.15
N ASN A 277 9.48 6.46 -6.97
CA ASN A 277 9.45 6.73 -8.40
C ASN A 277 8.78 8.09 -8.67
N GLU A 278 9.56 9.04 -9.17
CA GLU A 278 9.08 10.41 -9.40
C GLU A 278 7.77 10.49 -10.21
N PRO A 279 7.60 9.79 -11.36
CA PRO A 279 6.33 9.79 -12.09
C PRO A 279 5.16 9.21 -11.30
N LEU A 280 5.39 8.13 -10.55
CA LEU A 280 4.35 7.47 -9.75
C LEU A 280 3.97 8.30 -8.51
N ARG A 281 4.93 8.94 -7.88
CA ARG A 281 4.71 9.89 -6.78
C ARG A 281 3.80 11.03 -7.21
N TRP A 282 4.07 11.64 -8.36
CA TRP A 282 3.23 12.69 -8.92
C TRP A 282 1.84 12.19 -9.28
N ALA A 283 1.70 10.98 -9.81
CA ALA A 283 0.41 10.36 -10.07
C ALA A 283 -0.42 10.21 -8.79
N ILE A 284 0.20 9.79 -7.68
CA ILE A 284 -0.47 9.69 -6.37
C ILE A 284 -0.90 11.08 -5.87
N TYR A 285 -0.01 12.08 -5.93
CA TYR A 285 -0.32 13.43 -5.47
C TYR A 285 -1.46 14.06 -6.28
N LEU A 286 -1.46 13.88 -7.60
CA LEU A 286 -2.53 14.36 -8.47
C LEU A 286 -3.86 13.64 -8.19
N THR A 287 -3.80 12.32 -7.95
CA THR A 287 -5.01 11.54 -7.61
C THR A 287 -5.57 11.97 -6.27
N LEU A 288 -4.74 12.11 -5.23
CA LEU A 288 -5.17 12.58 -3.91
C LEU A 288 -5.67 14.01 -3.95
N GLY A 289 -4.97 14.89 -4.67
CA GLY A 289 -5.42 16.28 -4.89
C GLY A 289 -6.75 16.35 -5.63
N GLY A 290 -6.91 15.56 -6.68
CA GLY A 290 -8.17 15.43 -7.43
C GLY A 290 -9.31 14.88 -6.57
N LEU A 291 -9.03 13.87 -5.74
CA LEU A 291 -10.00 13.31 -4.80
C LEU A 291 -10.42 14.35 -3.74
N LEU A 292 -9.45 15.10 -3.20
CA LEU A 292 -9.70 16.17 -2.23
C LEU A 292 -10.58 17.29 -2.85
N LEU A 293 -10.25 17.70 -4.07
CA LEU A 293 -11.05 18.65 -4.82
C LEU A 293 -12.45 18.08 -5.11
N PHE A 294 -12.55 16.85 -5.56
CA PHE A 294 -13.81 16.17 -5.76
C PHE A 294 -14.64 16.13 -4.47
N CYS A 295 -14.05 15.74 -3.34
CA CYS A 295 -14.72 15.76 -2.05
C CYS A 295 -15.17 17.17 -1.65
N MET A 296 -14.32 18.19 -1.84
CA MET A 296 -14.67 19.59 -1.56
C MET A 296 -15.84 20.09 -2.40
N PHE A 297 -15.89 19.72 -3.67
CA PHE A 297 -16.98 20.13 -4.57
C PHE A 297 -18.25 19.28 -4.38
N TYR A 298 -18.08 17.98 -4.14
CA TYR A 298 -19.19 17.04 -4.00
C TYR A 298 -19.77 17.00 -2.58
N ALA A 299 -18.94 17.21 -1.55
CA ALA A 299 -19.39 17.33 -0.15
C ALA A 299 -20.20 18.61 0.13
N ARG A 300 -20.27 19.55 -0.80
CA ARG A 300 -21.36 20.51 -0.79
C ARG A 300 -22.65 19.71 -0.92
N ARG A 301 -23.24 19.37 0.22
CA ARG A 301 -24.64 18.95 0.26
C ARG A 301 -25.41 19.91 -0.66
N ARG A 302 -25.76 19.46 -1.84
CA ARG A 302 -26.93 19.96 -2.51
C ARG A 302 -28.05 19.62 -1.53
N GLN A 303 -28.40 20.55 -0.66
CA GLN A 303 -29.68 20.47 0.01
C GLN A 303 -30.66 20.30 -1.14
N ARG A 304 -31.10 19.08 -1.32
CA ARG A 304 -32.28 18.84 -2.13
C ARG A 304 -33.29 19.82 -1.54
N VAL A 305 -33.86 20.67 -2.39
CA VAL A 305 -35.03 21.43 -2.02
C VAL A 305 -35.89 20.46 -1.25
N ILE A 306 -36.06 20.70 0.05
CA ILE A 306 -36.92 19.86 0.88
C ILE A 306 -38.24 19.90 0.13
N PRO A 307 -38.70 18.81 -0.51
CA PRO A 307 -39.99 18.84 -1.15
C PRO A 307 -40.95 19.24 -0.03
N VAL A 308 -41.76 20.26 -0.26
CA VAL A 308 -42.85 20.60 0.65
C VAL A 308 -43.54 19.29 0.91
N VAL A 309 -43.37 18.75 2.12
CA VAL A 309 -43.97 17.50 2.53
C VAL A 309 -45.45 17.89 2.61
N GLU A 310 -46.22 17.63 1.54
CA GLU A 310 -47.66 17.60 1.63
C GLU A 310 -47.94 16.67 2.82
N GLU A 311 -48.81 17.14 3.73
CA GLU A 311 -49.20 16.31 4.88
C GLU A 311 -49.51 14.89 4.38
N PRO A 312 -48.99 13.87 5.04
CA PRO A 312 -49.13 12.51 4.56
C PRO A 312 -50.61 12.21 4.45
N LYS A 313 -51.15 12.23 3.24
CA LYS A 313 -52.52 11.82 2.97
C LYS A 313 -52.63 10.43 3.54
N ASN A 314 -53.59 10.26 4.44
CA ASN A 314 -53.83 8.97 5.06
C ASN A 314 -54.28 7.98 3.98
N ARG A 315 -53.29 7.37 3.30
CA ARG A 315 -53.54 6.43 2.20
C ARG A 315 -54.41 5.26 2.62
N SER A 316 -54.36 4.89 3.91
CA SER A 316 -55.22 3.87 4.48
C SER A 316 -56.66 4.26 4.45
N LEU A 317 -56.95 5.54 4.77
CA LEU A 317 -58.32 6.07 4.71
C LEU A 317 -58.82 6.17 3.26
N GLU A 318 -57.97 6.61 2.33
CA GLU A 318 -58.33 6.64 0.90
C GLU A 318 -58.58 5.23 0.35
N PHE A 319 -57.76 4.27 0.74
CA PHE A 319 -57.93 2.88 0.35
C PHE A 319 -59.25 2.31 0.88
N VAL A 320 -59.56 2.53 2.18
CA VAL A 320 -60.80 2.05 2.78
C VAL A 320 -62.02 2.71 2.07
N LYS A 321 -61.96 4.01 1.77
CA LYS A 321 -63.01 4.67 1.01
C LYS A 321 -63.18 4.11 -0.40
N LEU A 322 -62.04 3.80 -1.07
CA LEU A 322 -62.08 3.19 -2.40
C LEU A 322 -62.74 1.82 -2.37
N ILE A 323 -62.34 0.98 -1.43
CA ILE A 323 -62.88 -0.36 -1.23
C ILE A 323 -64.39 -0.25 -0.89
N GLY A 324 -64.78 0.65 0.04
CA GLY A 324 -66.18 0.89 0.38
C GLY A 324 -67.02 1.32 -0.83
N THR A 325 -66.49 2.21 -1.68
CA THR A 325 -67.17 2.61 -2.91
C THR A 325 -67.32 1.45 -3.89
N LEU A 326 -66.32 0.60 -4.00
CA LEU A 326 -66.32 -0.54 -4.92
C LEU A 326 -67.36 -1.58 -4.48
N TYR A 327 -67.49 -1.86 -3.18
CA TYR A 327 -68.51 -2.73 -2.64
C TYR A 327 -69.91 -2.16 -2.84
N TYR A 328 -70.09 -0.87 -2.62
CA TYR A 328 -71.35 -0.19 -2.84
C TYR A 328 -71.81 -0.24 -4.32
N GLN A 329 -70.86 0.06 -5.26
CA GLN A 329 -71.15 0.02 -6.70
C GLN A 329 -71.52 -1.38 -7.22
N LYS A 330 -70.87 -2.42 -6.65
CA LYS A 330 -71.12 -3.80 -7.08
C LYS A 330 -72.36 -4.46 -6.40
N HIS A 331 -73.02 -3.76 -5.48
CA HIS A 331 -74.18 -4.27 -4.69
C HIS A 331 -73.93 -5.65 -4.02
N ILE A 332 -72.68 -5.88 -3.56
CA ILE A 332 -72.28 -7.14 -2.88
C ILE A 332 -72.61 -7.01 -1.39
N ASN A 333 -73.91 -6.75 -1.09
CA ASN A 333 -74.34 -6.47 0.27
C ASN A 333 -74.26 -7.67 1.20
N HIS A 334 -74.45 -8.90 0.66
CA HIS A 334 -74.35 -10.13 1.44
C HIS A 334 -72.93 -10.37 1.92
N ASP A 335 -71.91 -10.28 1.06
CA ASP A 335 -70.49 -10.46 1.41
C ASP A 335 -70.01 -9.39 2.42
N LEU A 336 -70.50 -8.15 2.27
CA LEU A 336 -70.17 -7.10 3.23
C LEU A 336 -70.76 -7.35 4.59
N LEU A 337 -72.02 -7.83 4.65
CA LEU A 337 -72.66 -8.23 5.88
C LEU A 337 -71.95 -9.40 6.56
N GLN A 338 -71.56 -10.40 5.79
CA GLN A 338 -70.80 -11.56 6.29
C GLN A 338 -69.47 -11.15 6.92
N LYS A 339 -68.71 -10.30 6.25
CA LYS A 339 -67.46 -9.78 6.78
C LYS A 339 -67.63 -8.92 8.02
N LYS A 340 -68.65 -8.07 8.02
CA LYS A 340 -68.99 -7.25 9.20
C LYS A 340 -69.41 -8.10 10.38
N TYR A 341 -70.18 -9.17 10.13
CA TYR A 341 -70.60 -10.13 11.16
C TYR A 341 -69.40 -10.90 11.72
N ALA A 342 -68.49 -11.41 10.89
CA ALA A 342 -67.29 -12.05 11.35
C ALA A 342 -66.40 -11.13 12.22
N TYR A 343 -66.31 -9.84 11.86
CA TYR A 343 -65.63 -8.84 12.70
C TYR A 343 -66.38 -8.63 14.04
N PHE A 344 -67.69 -8.57 13.99
CA PHE A 344 -68.52 -8.40 15.18
C PHE A 344 -68.38 -9.57 16.14
N THR A 345 -68.49 -10.83 15.67
CA THR A 345 -68.36 -12.04 16.50
C THR A 345 -66.99 -12.12 17.10
N GLU A 346 -65.93 -11.84 16.33
CA GLU A 346 -64.56 -11.84 16.84
C GLU A 346 -64.34 -10.74 17.90
N THR A 347 -64.96 -9.57 17.73
CA THR A 347 -64.90 -8.49 18.72
C THR A 347 -65.62 -8.86 20.01
N LEU A 348 -66.77 -9.53 19.95
CA LEU A 348 -67.47 -10.04 21.12
C LEU A 348 -66.67 -11.15 21.83
N ARG A 349 -66.06 -12.08 21.06
CA ARG A 349 -65.21 -13.11 21.60
C ARG A 349 -64.03 -12.50 22.38
N ARG A 350 -63.40 -11.47 21.82
CA ARG A 350 -62.27 -10.81 22.44
C ARG A 350 -62.61 -9.97 23.67
N LEU A 351 -63.80 -9.30 23.66
CA LEU A 351 -64.18 -8.40 24.75
C LEU A 351 -64.90 -9.13 25.91
N MET A 352 -65.58 -10.21 25.60
CA MET A 352 -66.48 -10.85 26.55
C MET A 352 -66.31 -12.37 26.65
N MET A 353 -65.46 -12.97 25.80
CA MET A 353 -65.28 -14.44 25.66
C MET A 353 -66.62 -15.17 25.35
N VAL A 354 -67.48 -14.52 24.61
CA VAL A 354 -68.82 -15.02 24.22
C VAL A 354 -68.80 -15.40 22.74
N ASP A 355 -69.36 -16.54 22.40
CA ASP A 355 -69.47 -17.06 21.03
C ASP A 355 -70.94 -17.16 20.58
N VAL A 356 -71.42 -16.10 19.93
CA VAL A 356 -72.81 -16.02 19.44
C VAL A 356 -73.12 -16.94 18.26
N GLU A 357 -72.12 -17.63 17.73
CA GLU A 357 -72.31 -18.63 16.66
C GLU A 357 -72.70 -20.01 17.23
N ASP A 358 -72.36 -20.28 18.51
CA ASP A 358 -72.72 -21.50 19.16
C ASP A 358 -74.20 -21.51 19.55
N THR A 359 -74.93 -22.49 19.02
CA THR A 359 -76.39 -22.63 19.19
C THR A 359 -76.78 -23.08 20.60
N GLU A 360 -75.89 -23.75 21.31
CA GLU A 360 -76.20 -24.31 22.65
C GLU A 360 -76.11 -23.21 23.73
N THR A 361 -75.14 -22.34 23.65
CA THR A 361 -74.85 -21.27 24.64
C THR A 361 -75.53 -19.96 24.31
N ARG A 362 -76.09 -19.82 23.12
CA ARG A 362 -76.58 -18.53 22.55
C ARG A 362 -77.60 -17.79 23.45
N LYS A 363 -78.44 -18.47 24.20
CA LYS A 363 -79.41 -17.78 25.08
C LYS A 363 -78.76 -17.12 26.28
N ASP A 364 -77.76 -17.79 26.86
CA ASP A 364 -77.01 -17.24 27.99
C ASP A 364 -76.05 -16.10 27.52
N ASP A 365 -75.46 -16.25 26.32
CA ASP A 365 -74.62 -15.26 25.69
C ASP A 365 -75.36 -13.98 25.35
N VAL A 366 -76.59 -14.07 24.82
CA VAL A 366 -77.42 -12.88 24.54
C VAL A 366 -77.78 -12.16 25.83
N ALA A 367 -78.06 -12.87 26.93
CA ALA A 367 -78.34 -12.24 28.22
C ALA A 367 -77.08 -11.54 28.77
N GLN A 368 -75.87 -12.14 28.62
CA GLN A 368 -74.61 -11.53 29.03
C GLN A 368 -74.28 -10.27 28.21
N ILE A 369 -74.48 -10.33 26.89
CA ILE A 369 -74.24 -9.16 26.01
C ILE A 369 -75.20 -8.02 26.40
N ALA A 370 -76.50 -8.35 26.62
CA ALA A 370 -77.51 -7.37 26.99
C ALA A 370 -77.19 -6.69 28.32
N LEU A 371 -76.77 -7.44 29.32
CA LEU A 371 -76.42 -6.93 30.64
C LEU A 371 -75.22 -5.97 30.52
N ARG A 372 -74.19 -6.38 29.80
CA ARG A 372 -72.94 -5.60 29.73
C ARG A 372 -73.05 -4.39 28.76
N ALA A 373 -73.79 -4.51 27.72
CA ALA A 373 -74.09 -3.38 26.80
C ALA A 373 -75.16 -2.43 27.36
N GLY A 374 -75.78 -2.72 28.52
CA GLY A 374 -76.83 -1.91 29.09
C GLY A 374 -78.09 -1.81 28.20
N MET A 375 -78.36 -2.85 27.41
CA MET A 375 -79.43 -2.89 26.44
C MET A 375 -80.51 -3.92 26.87
N PRO A 376 -81.81 -3.70 26.49
CA PRO A 376 -82.82 -4.70 26.69
C PRO A 376 -82.49 -6.03 25.97
N GLU A 377 -82.60 -7.20 26.64
CA GLU A 377 -82.30 -8.47 26.04
C GLU A 377 -83.09 -8.70 24.75
N ALA A 378 -84.34 -8.33 24.73
CA ALA A 378 -85.22 -8.43 23.56
C ALA A 378 -84.69 -7.65 22.35
N GLU A 379 -84.02 -6.51 22.58
CA GLU A 379 -83.43 -5.67 21.50
C GLU A 379 -82.16 -6.35 20.95
N VAL A 380 -81.26 -6.86 21.82
CA VAL A 380 -80.06 -7.59 21.41
C VAL A 380 -80.44 -8.82 20.61
N ARG A 381 -81.40 -9.59 21.10
CA ARG A 381 -81.93 -10.77 20.41
C ARG A 381 -82.50 -10.44 19.05
N MET A 382 -83.29 -9.36 18.94
CA MET A 382 -83.88 -8.92 17.67
C MET A 382 -82.82 -8.49 16.66
N ILE A 383 -81.71 -7.86 17.11
CA ILE A 383 -80.58 -7.46 16.23
C ILE A 383 -79.89 -8.73 15.72
N LEU A 384 -79.55 -9.65 16.56
CA LEU A 384 -78.86 -10.89 16.21
C LEU A 384 -79.71 -11.77 15.28
N ASP A 385 -80.99 -11.96 15.59
CA ASP A 385 -81.92 -12.77 14.77
C ASP A 385 -82.14 -12.13 13.40
N ARG A 386 -82.07 -10.81 13.31
CA ARG A 386 -82.17 -10.09 12.03
C ARG A 386 -80.90 -10.34 11.18
N VAL A 387 -79.73 -10.26 11.78
CA VAL A 387 -78.46 -10.51 11.09
C VAL A 387 -78.40 -11.97 10.62
N ASP A 388 -78.74 -12.92 11.47
CA ASP A 388 -78.75 -14.33 11.13
C ASP A 388 -79.74 -14.64 9.97
N ARG A 389 -80.91 -14.01 9.98
CA ARG A 389 -81.89 -14.18 8.92
C ARG A 389 -81.33 -13.71 7.59
N TYR A 390 -80.61 -12.56 7.57
CA TYR A 390 -80.02 -12.06 6.37
C TYR A 390 -78.80 -12.86 5.91
N LEU A 391 -78.06 -13.49 6.83
CA LEU A 391 -76.95 -14.33 6.48
C LEU A 391 -77.36 -15.70 5.94
N LYS A 392 -78.51 -16.23 6.42
CA LYS A 392 -79.08 -17.51 5.99
C LYS A 392 -79.93 -17.41 4.72
N ALA A 393 -80.44 -16.24 4.41
CA ALA A 393 -81.23 -16.03 3.21
C ALA A 393 -80.32 -15.79 2.02
N ASP A 394 -80.49 -16.65 0.99
CA ASP A 394 -79.79 -16.46 -0.31
C ASP A 394 -80.48 -15.34 -1.13
N GLU A 395 -81.19 -14.47 -0.44
CA GLU A 395 -81.96 -13.39 -1.03
C GLU A 395 -81.14 -12.08 -1.07
N TYR A 396 -81.37 -11.25 -2.11
CA TYR A 396 -80.77 -9.94 -2.27
C TYR A 396 -81.08 -9.03 -1.10
N ILE A 397 -80.04 -8.61 -0.35
CA ILE A 397 -80.14 -7.67 0.75
C ILE A 397 -80.10 -6.26 0.18
N ASN A 398 -81.16 -5.46 0.35
CA ASN A 398 -81.17 -4.07 -0.07
C ASN A 398 -80.30 -3.20 0.87
N ASP A 399 -79.84 -2.06 0.41
CA ASP A 399 -78.95 -1.16 1.16
C ASP A 399 -79.54 -0.68 2.49
N ALA A 400 -80.84 -0.51 2.60
CA ALA A 400 -81.52 -0.12 3.85
C ALA A 400 -81.47 -1.24 4.90
N ALA A 401 -81.64 -2.51 4.46
CA ALA A 401 -81.58 -3.65 5.34
C ALA A 401 -80.15 -3.90 5.83
N LEU A 402 -79.17 -3.80 4.92
CA LEU A 402 -77.76 -3.89 5.27
C LEU A 402 -77.35 -2.81 6.31
N ARG A 403 -77.77 -1.55 6.08
CA ARG A 403 -77.45 -0.46 7.02
C ARG A 403 -78.07 -0.73 8.39
N LYS A 404 -79.31 -1.15 8.48
CA LYS A 404 -79.99 -1.47 9.74
C LYS A 404 -79.29 -2.63 10.48
N ALA A 405 -78.76 -3.60 9.76
CA ALA A 405 -78.01 -4.70 10.36
C ALA A 405 -76.65 -4.23 10.92
N ILE A 406 -75.92 -3.44 10.15
CA ILE A 406 -74.63 -2.89 10.57
C ILE A 406 -74.82 -1.93 11.75
N ASP A 407 -75.76 -0.98 11.69
CA ASP A 407 -76.05 -0.03 12.77
C ASP A 407 -76.44 -0.75 14.07
N GLY A 408 -77.15 -1.88 13.97
CA GLY A 408 -77.50 -2.68 15.13
C GLY A 408 -76.27 -3.34 15.76
N MET A 409 -75.39 -3.94 14.95
CA MET A 409 -74.16 -4.53 15.46
C MET A 409 -73.22 -3.45 16.06
N ASP A 410 -73.08 -2.30 15.39
CA ASP A 410 -72.26 -1.21 15.91
C ASP A 410 -72.82 -0.59 17.18
N LYS A 411 -74.14 -0.55 17.36
CA LYS A 411 -74.78 -0.12 18.60
C LYS A 411 -74.40 -1.01 19.78
N ILE A 412 -74.38 -2.34 19.58
CA ILE A 412 -73.98 -3.30 20.62
C ILE A 412 -72.51 -3.07 20.97
N ILE A 413 -71.60 -2.99 19.96
CA ILE A 413 -70.15 -2.80 20.20
C ILE A 413 -69.89 -1.47 20.92
N ASN A 414 -70.46 -0.38 20.44
CA ASN A 414 -70.25 0.95 21.03
C ASN A 414 -70.67 1.00 22.50
N ASN A 415 -71.79 0.36 22.82
CA ASN A 415 -72.27 0.29 24.22
C ASN A 415 -71.36 -0.59 25.10
N LEU A 416 -70.67 -1.57 24.51
CA LEU A 416 -69.72 -2.43 25.24
C LEU A 416 -68.36 -1.72 25.48
N LEU A 417 -68.03 -0.73 24.67
CA LEU A 417 -66.78 0.03 24.74
C LEU A 417 -66.89 1.31 25.58
N MET A 418 -68.11 1.75 25.93
CA MET A 418 -68.39 2.83 26.87
C MET A 418 -68.40 2.34 28.31
#